data_991bac4d00a95c5b49e876ee8ecbefa4
#
_entry.id   991bac4d00a95c5b49e876ee8ecbefa4
#
_cell.length_a   1.000
_cell.length_b   1.000
_cell.length_c   1.000
_cell.angle_alpha   90.00
_cell.angle_beta   90.00
_cell.angle_gamma   90.00
#
_symmetry.space_group_name_H-M   'P 1'
#
loop_
_entity.id
_entity.type
_entity.pdbx_description
1 polymer ?
#
loop_
_entity_poly.entity_id
_entity_poly.type
_entity_poly.pdbx_seq_one_letter_code
_entity_poly.pdbx_strand_id
1 'polypeptide(L)'
;MQMQNSQIQGLGHADLVQAPDDSWWMICLGYRTSGYLQHVMGRETMLAPVEWAKGGWPVVNGNGTLETDMPCNTLPLVPMAQDPEREEFDFIKRNAHADSYHALGLPMGWMSLCNPDYSNYSLTERKGFLRLRPSTTDLSETASPTFVARRQTELNFSATALLDLSQLIEGMQAGITAYAAPLNHYDVVVECRNGKLFAKSVVRLGQTSHSEKELPLSGNKAYLRITSDKDFYYMQASSDGTHFTTLAKMEYRFLSTETIGGFTGVMLGLFTQSEVQTDGYVDVDWFEYRTTIQP
;
A
#
# COMPACT_ATOMS: atom_id res chain seq x y z
N MET A 1 -19.46 -17.07 -12.32
CA MET A 1 -18.96 -18.45 -12.49
C MET A 1 -17.49 -18.44 -12.05
N GLN A 2 -17.12 -19.12 -10.97
CA GLN A 2 -15.71 -19.22 -10.59
C GLN A 2 -15.08 -20.35 -11.43
N MET A 3 -14.11 -20.00 -12.25
CA MET A 3 -13.32 -21.00 -12.98
C MET A 3 -12.23 -21.51 -12.02
N GLN A 4 -12.25 -22.79 -11.70
CA GLN A 4 -11.13 -23.46 -11.04
C GLN A 4 -9.90 -23.26 -11.92
N ASN A 5 -8.82 -22.68 -11.39
CA ASN A 5 -7.53 -22.37 -12.02
C ASN A 5 -7.41 -21.02 -12.78
N SER A 6 -8.38 -20.13 -12.76
CA SER A 6 -8.16 -18.76 -13.24
C SER A 6 -7.36 -17.95 -12.22
N GLN A 7 -6.42 -17.11 -12.70
CA GLN A 7 -5.73 -16.14 -11.85
C GLN A 7 -6.68 -15.06 -11.33
N ILE A 8 -7.80 -14.81 -12.02
CA ILE A 8 -8.83 -13.85 -11.62
C ILE A 8 -9.99 -14.62 -11.01
N GLN A 9 -10.35 -14.26 -9.78
CA GLN A 9 -11.41 -14.89 -8.99
C GLN A 9 -12.39 -13.85 -8.45
N GLY A 10 -13.47 -14.31 -7.81
CA GLY A 10 -14.42 -13.47 -7.08
C GLY A 10 -15.14 -12.43 -7.93
N LEU A 11 -15.42 -12.74 -9.19
CA LEU A 11 -16.11 -11.84 -10.10
C LEU A 11 -17.51 -11.51 -9.61
N GLY A 12 -17.87 -10.23 -9.67
CA GLY A 12 -19.19 -9.77 -9.29
C GLY A 12 -19.39 -8.30 -9.54
N HIS A 13 -20.58 -7.82 -9.17
CA HIS A 13 -20.96 -6.41 -9.27
C HIS A 13 -20.74 -5.84 -10.68
N ALA A 14 -21.21 -6.57 -11.68
CA ALA A 14 -20.96 -6.25 -13.09
C ALA A 14 -21.99 -5.29 -13.64
N ASP A 15 -21.53 -4.28 -14.37
CA ASP A 15 -22.31 -3.39 -15.18
C ASP A 15 -21.93 -3.54 -16.66
N LEU A 16 -22.91 -3.43 -17.55
CA LEU A 16 -22.72 -3.42 -19.00
C LEU A 16 -22.82 -1.99 -19.53
N VAL A 17 -21.81 -1.60 -20.30
CA VAL A 17 -21.71 -0.24 -20.87
C VAL A 17 -21.58 -0.35 -22.38
N GLN A 18 -22.39 0.42 -23.12
CA GLN A 18 -22.21 0.62 -24.55
C GLN A 18 -21.31 1.82 -24.80
N ALA A 19 -20.23 1.62 -25.53
CA ALA A 19 -19.32 2.68 -25.93
C ALA A 19 -19.87 3.48 -27.13
N PRO A 20 -19.35 4.69 -27.41
CA PRO A 20 -19.82 5.53 -28.54
C PRO A 20 -19.68 4.91 -29.93
N ASP A 21 -18.86 3.89 -30.08
CA ASP A 21 -18.67 3.11 -31.30
C ASP A 21 -19.58 1.87 -31.41
N ASP A 22 -20.62 1.84 -30.55
CA ASP A 22 -21.58 0.75 -30.41
C ASP A 22 -21.00 -0.59 -29.87
N SER A 23 -19.72 -0.65 -29.52
CA SER A 23 -19.15 -1.79 -28.82
C SER A 23 -19.67 -1.91 -27.39
N TRP A 24 -19.74 -3.14 -26.86
CA TRP A 24 -20.20 -3.39 -25.51
C TRP A 24 -19.06 -3.85 -24.61
N TRP A 25 -19.09 -3.37 -23.38
CA TRP A 25 -18.08 -3.64 -22.37
C TRP A 25 -18.72 -4.00 -21.04
N MET A 26 -18.08 -4.89 -20.31
CA MET A 26 -18.42 -5.23 -18.93
C MET A 26 -17.37 -4.62 -17.99
N ILE A 27 -17.84 -3.87 -17.01
CA ILE A 27 -17.02 -3.42 -15.87
C ILE A 27 -17.46 -4.23 -14.67
N CYS A 28 -16.54 -4.89 -13.99
CA CYS A 28 -16.86 -5.66 -12.79
C CYS A 28 -15.70 -5.62 -11.78
N LEU A 29 -15.98 -6.04 -10.57
CA LEU A 29 -14.91 -6.34 -9.63
C LEU A 29 -14.39 -7.76 -9.82
N GLY A 30 -13.12 -7.94 -9.51
CA GLY A 30 -12.45 -9.22 -9.42
C GLY A 30 -11.22 -9.07 -8.56
N TYR A 31 -10.49 -10.14 -8.31
CA TYR A 31 -9.19 -10.08 -7.64
C TYR A 31 -8.21 -11.09 -8.24
N ARG A 32 -6.95 -10.68 -8.33
CA ARG A 32 -5.87 -11.56 -8.76
C ARG A 32 -5.40 -12.40 -7.58
N THR A 33 -5.30 -13.70 -7.80
CA THR A 33 -4.87 -14.66 -6.77
C THR A 33 -3.43 -15.10 -6.99
N SER A 34 -2.79 -15.50 -5.90
CA SER A 34 -1.50 -16.16 -5.88
C SER A 34 -1.58 -17.46 -5.07
N GLY A 35 -0.68 -18.39 -5.33
CA GLY A 35 -0.59 -19.65 -4.60
C GLY A 35 -1.93 -20.40 -4.53
N TYR A 36 -2.46 -20.62 -3.34
CA TYR A 36 -3.69 -21.36 -3.07
C TYR A 36 -4.95 -20.49 -3.18
N LEU A 37 -5.10 -19.70 -4.24
CA LEU A 37 -6.24 -18.81 -4.47
C LEU A 37 -6.38 -17.68 -3.42
N GLN A 38 -5.30 -17.32 -2.76
CA GLN A 38 -5.26 -16.21 -1.81
C GLN A 38 -4.97 -14.89 -2.52
N HIS A 39 -5.52 -13.80 -2.03
CA HIS A 39 -5.28 -12.48 -2.58
C HIS A 39 -4.96 -11.43 -1.50
N VAL A 40 -3.98 -10.58 -1.80
CA VAL A 40 -3.50 -9.51 -0.91
C VAL A 40 -3.70 -8.11 -1.49
N MET A 41 -4.01 -8.00 -2.79
CA MET A 41 -4.24 -6.71 -3.44
C MET A 41 -5.67 -6.20 -3.30
N GLY A 42 -6.56 -7.03 -2.73
CA GLY A 42 -7.99 -6.74 -2.62
C GLY A 42 -8.70 -6.78 -3.97
N ARG A 43 -9.89 -6.18 -4.05
CA ARG A 43 -10.68 -6.14 -5.27
C ARG A 43 -10.14 -5.09 -6.24
N GLU A 44 -10.10 -5.45 -7.50
CA GLU A 44 -9.66 -4.62 -8.63
C GLU A 44 -10.81 -4.45 -9.62
N THR A 45 -10.80 -3.36 -10.38
CA THR A 45 -11.77 -3.12 -11.45
C THR A 45 -11.28 -3.80 -12.71
N MET A 46 -12.11 -4.68 -13.26
CA MET A 46 -11.86 -5.41 -14.50
C MET A 46 -12.72 -4.81 -15.62
N LEU A 47 -12.14 -4.67 -16.82
CA LEU A 47 -12.81 -4.25 -18.04
C LEU A 47 -12.70 -5.36 -19.08
N ALA A 48 -13.81 -5.81 -19.64
CA ALA A 48 -13.83 -6.87 -20.62
C ALA A 48 -14.74 -6.58 -21.81
N PRO A 49 -14.37 -6.95 -23.05
CA PRO A 49 -15.26 -6.83 -24.20
C PRO A 49 -16.45 -7.77 -24.09
N VAL A 50 -17.61 -7.37 -24.62
CA VAL A 50 -18.83 -8.16 -24.62
C VAL A 50 -19.38 -8.26 -26.03
N GLU A 51 -19.70 -9.48 -26.44
CA GLU A 51 -20.37 -9.76 -27.71
C GLU A 51 -21.82 -10.19 -27.48
N TRP A 52 -22.74 -9.66 -28.28
CA TRP A 52 -24.14 -10.04 -28.27
C TRP A 52 -24.40 -11.05 -29.37
N ALA A 53 -24.63 -12.30 -29.00
CA ALA A 53 -25.07 -13.31 -29.94
C ALA A 53 -26.50 -12.99 -30.43
N LYS A 54 -26.76 -13.12 -31.72
CA LYS A 54 -28.07 -12.86 -32.28
C LYS A 54 -29.14 -13.78 -31.66
N GLY A 55 -30.07 -13.18 -30.90
CA GLY A 55 -31.12 -13.91 -30.17
C GLY A 55 -30.60 -14.71 -28.95
N GLY A 56 -29.39 -14.47 -28.50
CA GLY A 56 -28.75 -15.15 -27.36
C GLY A 56 -28.40 -14.19 -26.22
N TRP A 57 -27.60 -14.72 -25.29
CA TRP A 57 -27.06 -13.96 -24.15
C TRP A 57 -25.73 -13.31 -24.51
N PRO A 58 -25.36 -12.21 -23.82
CA PRO A 58 -24.04 -11.61 -24.00
C PRO A 58 -22.92 -12.60 -23.57
N VAL A 59 -21.84 -12.59 -24.32
CA VAL A 59 -20.66 -13.41 -24.06
C VAL A 59 -19.50 -12.46 -23.76
N VAL A 60 -18.93 -12.57 -22.57
CA VAL A 60 -17.79 -11.79 -22.14
C VAL A 60 -16.52 -12.39 -22.71
N ASN A 61 -15.61 -11.55 -23.23
CA ASN A 61 -14.29 -11.94 -23.78
C ASN A 61 -14.36 -13.13 -24.78
N GLY A 62 -15.46 -13.24 -25.54
CA GLY A 62 -15.67 -14.29 -26.54
C GLY A 62 -15.77 -15.73 -26.01
N ASN A 63 -15.39 -15.97 -24.76
CA ASN A 63 -15.34 -17.29 -24.15
C ASN A 63 -15.99 -17.38 -22.75
N GLY A 64 -16.51 -16.28 -22.22
CA GLY A 64 -17.12 -16.21 -20.89
C GLY A 64 -16.12 -16.18 -19.74
N THR A 65 -14.83 -15.92 -19.99
CA THR A 65 -13.78 -15.82 -18.97
C THR A 65 -13.14 -14.43 -18.94
N LEU A 66 -12.54 -14.07 -17.80
CA LEU A 66 -11.70 -12.89 -17.68
C LEU A 66 -10.24 -13.31 -17.60
N GLU A 67 -9.39 -12.55 -18.28
CA GLU A 67 -7.94 -12.72 -18.32
C GLU A 67 -7.28 -11.39 -17.93
N THR A 68 -6.00 -11.43 -17.56
CA THR A 68 -5.25 -10.22 -17.22
C THR A 68 -5.04 -9.30 -18.42
N ASP A 69 -4.93 -9.91 -19.61
CA ASP A 69 -4.80 -9.23 -20.89
C ASP A 69 -5.94 -9.64 -21.83
N MET A 70 -6.79 -8.68 -22.15
CA MET A 70 -7.93 -8.89 -23.03
C MET A 70 -7.87 -7.90 -24.21
N PRO A 71 -8.32 -8.31 -25.43
CA PRO A 71 -8.28 -7.43 -26.59
C PRO A 71 -9.17 -6.20 -26.39
N CYS A 72 -8.60 -5.04 -26.67
CA CYS A 72 -9.27 -3.74 -26.64
C CYS A 72 -9.07 -3.03 -27.97
N ASN A 73 -9.73 -3.55 -29.04
CA ASN A 73 -9.48 -3.07 -30.40
C ASN A 73 -10.34 -1.86 -30.79
N THR A 74 -11.35 -1.53 -30.01
CA THR A 74 -12.36 -0.53 -30.36
C THR A 74 -12.30 0.73 -29.47
N LEU A 75 -11.85 0.63 -28.22
CA LEU A 75 -11.72 1.78 -27.35
C LEU A 75 -10.44 2.57 -27.67
N PRO A 76 -10.52 3.91 -27.78
CA PRO A 76 -9.33 4.71 -27.96
C PRO A 76 -8.44 4.64 -26.72
N LEU A 77 -7.12 4.52 -26.93
CA LEU A 77 -6.16 4.63 -25.85
C LEU A 77 -6.11 6.10 -25.36
N VAL A 78 -6.52 6.33 -24.13
CA VAL A 78 -6.40 7.63 -23.47
C VAL A 78 -5.22 7.54 -22.48
N PRO A 79 -4.12 8.28 -22.72
CA PRO A 79 -3.00 8.31 -21.79
C PRO A 79 -3.45 8.84 -20.42
N MET A 80 -3.26 8.05 -19.38
CA MET A 80 -3.49 8.45 -18.00
C MET A 80 -2.15 8.79 -17.35
N ALA A 81 -2.10 9.90 -16.60
CA ALA A 81 -0.93 10.20 -15.79
C ALA A 81 -0.73 9.09 -14.75
N GLN A 82 0.46 8.52 -14.76
CA GLN A 82 0.84 7.54 -13.75
C GLN A 82 1.28 8.25 -12.47
N ASP A 83 0.93 7.70 -11.33
CA ASP A 83 1.53 8.13 -10.06
C ASP A 83 3.04 7.93 -10.11
N PRO A 84 3.83 8.88 -9.60
CA PRO A 84 5.28 8.71 -9.58
C PRO A 84 5.65 7.48 -8.73
N GLU A 85 6.64 6.72 -9.18
CA GLU A 85 7.21 5.63 -8.36
C GLU A 85 7.70 6.17 -7.02
N ARG A 86 8.28 7.37 -7.03
CA ARG A 86 8.84 8.05 -5.87
C ARG A 86 8.11 9.35 -5.58
N GLU A 87 7.60 9.45 -4.38
CA GLU A 87 6.98 10.63 -3.81
C GLU A 87 8.00 11.42 -3.01
N GLU A 88 8.32 12.64 -3.48
CA GLU A 88 9.30 13.54 -2.86
C GLU A 88 8.65 14.52 -1.87
N PHE A 89 7.35 14.43 -1.65
CA PHE A 89 6.58 15.32 -0.78
C PHE A 89 6.75 16.83 -1.08
N ASP A 90 7.09 17.17 -2.32
CA ASP A 90 7.29 18.54 -2.77
C ASP A 90 5.95 19.18 -3.16
N PHE A 91 5.25 19.69 -2.15
CA PHE A 91 3.92 20.30 -2.29
C PHE A 91 3.86 21.46 -3.30
N ILE A 92 4.95 22.22 -3.45
CA ILE A 92 4.97 23.43 -4.29
C ILE A 92 4.84 23.09 -5.79
N LYS A 93 5.37 21.97 -6.25
CA LYS A 93 5.30 21.55 -7.65
C LYS A 93 3.92 21.07 -8.08
N ARG A 94 3.03 20.73 -7.16
CA ARG A 94 1.74 20.07 -7.44
C ARG A 94 0.55 21.00 -7.49
N ASN A 95 0.66 22.22 -7.02
CA ASN A 95 -0.45 23.21 -7.06
C ASN A 95 -0.91 23.58 -8.48
N ALA A 96 -0.27 23.05 -9.52
CA ALA A 96 -0.67 23.27 -10.91
C ALA A 96 -1.84 22.34 -11.38
N HIS A 97 -2.16 21.27 -10.63
CA HIS A 97 -3.25 20.35 -10.96
C HIS A 97 -4.11 20.11 -9.73
N ALA A 98 -5.33 20.63 -9.79
CA ALA A 98 -6.34 20.62 -8.70
C ALA A 98 -6.90 19.22 -8.35
N ASP A 99 -6.17 18.13 -8.63
CA ASP A 99 -6.66 16.76 -8.55
C ASP A 99 -6.25 16.01 -7.26
N SER A 100 -5.79 16.73 -6.23
CA SER A 100 -5.53 16.12 -4.94
C SER A 100 -6.81 16.09 -4.11
N TYR A 101 -7.44 14.92 -4.04
CA TYR A 101 -8.61 14.70 -3.17
C TYR A 101 -8.25 14.38 -1.72
N HIS A 102 -6.96 14.26 -1.40
CA HIS A 102 -6.52 14.05 -0.04
C HIS A 102 -6.44 15.40 0.70
N ALA A 103 -7.05 15.49 1.89
CA ALA A 103 -7.08 16.73 2.67
C ALA A 103 -5.68 17.29 3.03
N LEU A 104 -4.64 16.44 3.00
CA LEU A 104 -3.24 16.82 3.18
C LEU A 104 -2.58 17.37 1.90
N GLY A 105 -3.25 17.35 0.74
CA GLY A 105 -2.64 17.72 -0.54
C GLY A 105 -1.74 16.63 -1.16
N LEU A 106 -1.77 15.42 -0.65
CA LEU A 106 -1.13 14.26 -1.27
C LEU A 106 -1.90 13.81 -2.53
N PRO A 107 -1.27 13.11 -3.49
CA PRO A 107 -1.96 12.53 -4.64
C PRO A 107 -3.11 11.60 -4.24
N MET A 108 -4.05 11.40 -5.17
CA MET A 108 -5.25 10.55 -4.98
C MET A 108 -4.96 9.13 -4.49
N GLY A 109 -3.80 8.56 -4.86
CA GLY A 109 -3.41 7.21 -4.45
C GLY A 109 -3.06 7.06 -2.97
N TRP A 110 -2.92 8.17 -2.23
CA TRP A 110 -2.65 8.16 -0.80
C TRP A 110 -3.95 8.12 0.01
N MET A 111 -3.96 7.35 1.07
CA MET A 111 -5.12 7.14 1.94
C MET A 111 -4.69 7.15 3.41
N SER A 112 -5.63 7.52 4.29
CA SER A 112 -5.49 7.44 5.74
C SER A 112 -6.51 6.44 6.30
N LEU A 113 -6.31 5.99 7.53
CA LEU A 113 -7.28 5.16 8.24
C LEU A 113 -8.33 6.05 8.93
N CYS A 114 -9.58 5.64 8.87
CA CYS A 114 -10.70 6.28 9.56
C CYS A 114 -10.77 7.80 9.33
N ASN A 115 -10.82 8.59 10.40
CA ASN A 115 -10.84 10.05 10.40
C ASN A 115 -9.53 10.58 11.00
N PRO A 116 -8.48 10.81 10.21
CA PRO A 116 -7.18 11.23 10.72
C PRO A 116 -7.26 12.61 11.38
N ASP A 117 -6.51 12.79 12.45
CA ASP A 117 -6.23 14.12 12.97
C ASP A 117 -5.18 14.81 12.09
N TYR A 118 -5.63 15.69 11.21
CA TYR A 118 -4.75 16.36 10.25
C TYR A 118 -3.68 17.26 10.89
N SER A 119 -3.80 17.62 12.17
CA SER A 119 -2.75 18.35 12.89
C SER A 119 -1.46 17.53 13.08
N ASN A 120 -1.56 16.21 12.95
CA ASN A 120 -0.41 15.32 13.02
C ASN A 120 0.42 15.26 11.72
N TYR A 121 -0.03 15.93 10.66
CA TYR A 121 0.61 15.86 9.35
C TYR A 121 0.96 17.25 8.84
N SER A 122 2.11 17.41 8.20
CA SER A 122 2.47 18.67 7.54
C SER A 122 3.36 18.44 6.32
N LEU A 123 3.00 19.07 5.19
CA LEU A 123 3.82 19.17 3.98
C LEU A 123 4.48 20.56 3.85
N THR A 124 4.25 21.45 4.80
CA THR A 124 4.69 22.86 4.70
C THR A 124 5.69 23.29 5.77
N GLU A 125 5.71 22.67 6.93
CA GLU A 125 6.64 23.00 8.01
C GLU A 125 8.11 22.73 7.64
N ARG A 126 8.36 21.72 6.82
CA ARG A 126 9.65 21.45 6.21
C ARG A 126 9.44 21.13 4.73
N LYS A 127 9.88 22.02 3.85
CA LYS A 127 9.73 21.84 2.40
C LYS A 127 10.40 20.55 1.91
N GLY A 128 9.71 19.79 1.06
CA GLY A 128 10.19 18.52 0.51
C GLY A 128 10.14 17.37 1.50
N PHE A 129 9.39 17.50 2.59
CA PHE A 129 9.22 16.45 3.58
C PHE A 129 7.75 16.32 3.98
N LEU A 130 7.33 15.10 4.27
CA LEU A 130 6.11 14.84 5.02
C LEU A 130 6.47 14.72 6.51
N ARG A 131 6.04 15.70 7.32
CA ARG A 131 6.15 15.61 8.77
C ARG A 131 5.01 14.81 9.35
N LEU A 132 5.34 13.87 10.23
CA LEU A 132 4.39 13.05 10.98
C LEU A 132 4.63 13.24 12.48
N ARG A 133 3.58 13.64 13.21
CA ARG A 133 3.53 13.65 14.67
C ARG A 133 2.83 12.40 15.17
N PRO A 134 3.31 11.78 16.24
CA PRO A 134 2.71 10.54 16.72
C PRO A 134 1.30 10.79 17.29
N SER A 135 0.41 9.85 17.02
CA SER A 135 -0.80 9.66 17.81
C SER A 135 -0.52 8.72 18.98
N THR A 136 -1.37 8.78 20.00
CA THR A 136 -1.39 7.75 21.05
C THR A 136 -2.16 6.50 20.64
N THR A 137 -2.81 6.53 19.49
CA THR A 137 -3.45 5.38 18.86
C THR A 137 -2.41 4.62 18.04
N ASP A 138 -2.26 3.34 18.27
CA ASP A 138 -1.36 2.48 17.49
C ASP A 138 -2.06 1.82 16.29
N LEU A 139 -1.29 1.16 15.42
CA LEU A 139 -1.82 0.50 14.22
C LEU A 139 -2.74 -0.69 14.54
N SER A 140 -2.69 -1.26 15.74
CA SER A 140 -3.52 -2.40 16.14
C SER A 140 -4.90 -2.01 16.67
N GLU A 141 -5.17 -0.71 16.77
CA GLU A 141 -6.46 -0.19 17.22
C GLU A 141 -7.41 0.09 16.04
N THR A 142 -8.70 -0.13 16.27
CA THR A 142 -9.77 0.28 15.33
C THR A 142 -10.10 1.75 15.56
N ALA A 143 -9.16 2.64 15.25
CA ALA A 143 -9.23 4.07 15.46
C ALA A 143 -8.46 4.83 14.36
N SER A 144 -8.06 6.06 14.63
CA SER A 144 -7.38 6.94 13.67
C SER A 144 -5.92 7.16 14.06
N PRO A 145 -5.01 6.21 13.79
CA PRO A 145 -3.59 6.41 14.01
C PRO A 145 -3.02 7.47 13.06
N THR A 146 -1.84 8.01 13.37
CA THR A 146 -1.07 8.78 12.39
C THR A 146 -0.50 7.82 11.36
N PHE A 147 -1.18 7.74 10.22
CA PHE A 147 -0.92 6.77 9.16
C PHE A 147 -1.31 7.34 7.79
N VAL A 148 -0.44 7.20 6.81
CA VAL A 148 -0.74 7.47 5.40
C VAL A 148 -0.11 6.42 4.52
N ALA A 149 -0.86 5.92 3.53
CA ALA A 149 -0.44 4.76 2.77
C ALA A 149 -0.92 4.79 1.32
N ARG A 150 -0.25 4.01 0.49
CA ARG A 150 -0.66 3.66 -0.86
C ARG A 150 -1.06 2.19 -0.91
N ARG A 151 -1.94 1.87 -1.85
CA ARG A 151 -2.38 0.50 -2.07
C ARG A 151 -1.27 -0.32 -2.74
N GLN A 152 -1.07 -1.56 -2.29
CA GLN A 152 -0.30 -2.54 -3.04
C GLN A 152 -1.03 -2.88 -4.35
N THR A 153 -0.34 -2.77 -5.48
CA THR A 153 -0.90 -3.00 -6.83
C THR A 153 -0.31 -4.20 -7.54
N GLU A 154 0.85 -4.70 -7.05
CA GLU A 154 1.54 -5.86 -7.62
C GLU A 154 2.04 -6.81 -6.54
N LEU A 155 2.19 -8.08 -6.91
CA LEU A 155 2.71 -9.12 -6.00
C LEU A 155 4.21 -8.95 -5.76
N ASN A 156 4.95 -8.56 -6.81
CA ASN A 156 6.40 -8.30 -6.73
C ASN A 156 6.62 -6.79 -6.65
N PHE A 157 7.12 -6.31 -5.54
CA PHE A 157 7.35 -4.88 -5.32
C PHE A 157 8.49 -4.59 -4.35
N SER A 158 8.90 -3.34 -4.33
CA SER A 158 9.73 -2.73 -3.30
C SER A 158 9.09 -1.41 -2.85
N ALA A 159 8.76 -1.29 -1.58
CA ALA A 159 8.37 -0.05 -0.92
C ALA A 159 9.49 0.40 0.00
N THR A 160 10.04 1.59 -0.22
CA THR A 160 11.17 2.13 0.54
C THR A 160 10.87 3.55 0.97
N ALA A 161 11.23 3.91 2.19
CA ALA A 161 11.14 5.27 2.70
C ALA A 161 12.46 5.72 3.32
N LEU A 162 12.78 7.00 3.20
CA LEU A 162 13.86 7.64 3.94
C LEU A 162 13.26 8.54 5.01
N LEU A 163 13.60 8.26 6.27
CA LEU A 163 13.13 8.99 7.44
C LEU A 163 14.29 9.78 8.06
N ASP A 164 14.04 11.05 8.38
CA ASP A 164 14.87 11.85 9.27
C ASP A 164 14.30 11.73 10.69
N LEU A 165 15.07 11.12 11.56
CA LEU A 165 14.71 10.70 12.91
C LEU A 165 15.30 11.65 13.98
N SER A 166 15.76 12.84 13.58
CA SER A 166 16.43 13.79 14.48
C SER A 166 15.55 14.25 15.66
N GLN A 167 14.23 14.10 15.51
CA GLN A 167 13.24 14.46 16.54
C GLN A 167 12.45 13.25 17.04
N LEU A 168 12.89 12.03 16.71
CA LEU A 168 12.37 10.81 17.31
C LEU A 168 12.91 10.66 18.72
N ILE A 169 12.05 10.76 19.70
CA ILE A 169 12.40 10.69 21.12
C ILE A 169 11.95 9.36 21.74
N GLU A 170 12.39 9.13 22.97
CA GLU A 170 12.05 7.93 23.75
C GLU A 170 10.53 7.78 23.92
N GLY A 171 9.99 6.57 23.74
CA GLY A 171 8.55 6.27 23.75
C GLY A 171 7.85 6.46 22.41
N MET A 172 8.53 7.07 21.41
CA MET A 172 8.00 7.16 20.06
C MET A 172 8.46 5.99 19.18
N GLN A 173 7.62 5.65 18.24
CA GLN A 173 7.91 4.74 17.14
C GLN A 173 7.49 5.37 15.81
N ALA A 174 8.28 5.15 14.77
CA ALA A 174 7.95 5.53 13.41
C ALA A 174 8.42 4.45 12.44
N GLY A 175 7.74 4.32 11.30
CA GLY A 175 8.14 3.27 10.38
C GLY A 175 7.32 3.19 9.10
N ILE A 176 7.53 2.07 8.41
CA ILE A 176 6.72 1.65 7.27
C ILE A 176 6.02 0.33 7.61
N THR A 177 4.87 0.11 6.99
CA THR A 177 4.04 -1.06 7.22
C THR A 177 3.47 -1.62 5.93
N ALA A 178 3.33 -2.94 5.86
CA ALA A 178 2.40 -3.65 5.00
C ALA A 178 1.16 -3.98 5.84
N TYR A 179 0.15 -3.14 5.74
CA TYR A 179 -1.03 -3.13 6.59
C TYR A 179 -2.24 -3.71 5.87
N ALA A 180 -2.80 -4.77 6.40
CA ALA A 180 -4.03 -5.38 5.90
C ALA A 180 -5.23 -5.10 6.82
N ALA A 181 -5.00 -5.13 8.12
CA ALA A 181 -6.01 -4.89 9.16
C ALA A 181 -5.31 -4.53 10.49
N PRO A 182 -6.03 -3.99 11.49
CA PRO A 182 -5.44 -3.67 12.81
C PRO A 182 -4.71 -4.84 13.46
N LEU A 183 -5.18 -6.04 13.25
CA LEU A 183 -4.57 -7.24 13.81
C LEU A 183 -3.73 -8.06 12.83
N ASN A 184 -3.47 -7.52 11.61
CA ASN A 184 -2.68 -8.21 10.59
C ASN A 184 -1.86 -7.18 9.80
N HIS A 185 -0.61 -6.99 10.21
CA HIS A 185 0.33 -6.10 9.54
C HIS A 185 1.78 -6.51 9.82
N TYR A 186 2.68 -6.11 8.92
CA TYR A 186 4.12 -6.33 9.00
C TYR A 186 4.84 -4.99 8.93
N ASP A 187 5.59 -4.65 9.97
CA ASP A 187 6.18 -3.32 10.10
C ASP A 187 7.70 -3.38 10.15
N VAL A 188 8.32 -2.34 9.64
CA VAL A 188 9.69 -1.95 9.98
C VAL A 188 9.61 -0.68 10.80
N VAL A 189 9.94 -0.79 12.07
CA VAL A 189 9.78 0.26 13.07
C VAL A 189 11.12 0.77 13.53
N VAL A 190 11.29 2.07 13.68
CA VAL A 190 12.41 2.68 14.39
C VAL A 190 11.93 3.23 15.72
N GLU A 191 12.71 3.00 16.75
CA GLU A 191 12.52 3.55 18.09
C GLU A 191 13.82 4.11 18.67
N CYS A 192 13.69 5.05 19.60
CA CYS A 192 14.80 5.61 20.36
C CYS A 192 14.85 4.94 21.75
N ARG A 193 16.02 4.43 22.14
CA ARG A 193 16.28 3.88 23.48
C ARG A 193 17.63 4.38 23.99
N ASN A 194 17.61 5.06 25.13
CA ASN A 194 18.83 5.66 25.73
C ASN A 194 19.60 6.53 24.73
N GLY A 195 18.91 7.34 23.93
CA GLY A 195 19.48 8.21 22.90
C GLY A 195 20.08 7.50 21.70
N LYS A 196 19.81 6.21 21.51
CA LYS A 196 20.26 5.40 20.35
C LYS A 196 19.06 4.93 19.56
N LEU A 197 19.19 4.93 18.23
CA LEU A 197 18.17 4.49 17.30
C LEU A 197 18.34 3.01 16.93
N PHE A 198 17.23 2.28 16.92
CA PHE A 198 17.16 0.88 16.54
C PHE A 198 16.01 0.67 15.57
N ALA A 199 16.29 -0.03 14.48
CA ALA A 199 15.24 -0.55 13.59
C ALA A 199 14.92 -1.98 14.00
N LYS A 200 13.61 -2.31 14.07
CA LYS A 200 13.15 -3.68 14.34
C LYS A 200 12.00 -4.06 13.43
N SER A 201 11.80 -5.34 13.23
CA SER A 201 10.56 -5.85 12.62
C SER A 201 9.47 -5.97 13.67
N VAL A 202 8.21 -5.74 13.27
CA VAL A 202 7.04 -6.11 14.05
C VAL A 202 6.11 -6.92 13.15
N VAL A 203 5.80 -8.12 13.57
CA VAL A 203 4.84 -9.02 12.91
C VAL A 203 3.61 -9.11 13.80
N ARG A 204 2.49 -8.60 13.31
CA ARG A 204 1.20 -8.66 14.01
C ARG A 204 0.29 -9.66 13.33
N LEU A 205 -0.10 -10.71 14.06
CA LEU A 205 -1.04 -11.74 13.61
C LEU A 205 -2.06 -12.01 14.70
N GLY A 206 -3.25 -11.44 14.55
CA GLY A 206 -4.27 -11.47 15.59
C GLY A 206 -3.78 -10.75 16.84
N GLN A 207 -3.93 -11.39 17.99
CA GLN A 207 -3.48 -10.85 19.27
C GLN A 207 -1.97 -11.03 19.51
N THR A 208 -1.27 -11.76 18.63
CA THR A 208 0.17 -12.01 18.77
C THR A 208 0.97 -10.94 18.04
N SER A 209 1.96 -10.37 18.73
CA SER A 209 2.98 -9.52 18.16
C SER A 209 4.36 -10.11 18.42
N HIS A 210 5.21 -10.13 17.38
CA HIS A 210 6.56 -10.67 17.45
C HIS A 210 7.54 -9.77 16.74
N SER A 211 8.76 -9.66 17.30
CA SER A 211 9.90 -9.01 16.67
C SER A 211 11.03 -10.03 16.53
N GLU A 212 11.49 -10.28 15.31
CA GLU A 212 12.51 -11.31 15.04
C GLU A 212 13.92 -10.78 15.23
N LYS A 213 14.21 -9.62 14.64
CA LYS A 213 15.55 -9.00 14.68
C LYS A 213 15.46 -7.51 14.90
N GLU A 214 16.58 -7.00 15.43
CA GLU A 214 16.83 -5.59 15.65
C GLU A 214 18.17 -5.19 15.06
N LEU A 215 18.26 -3.99 14.51
CA LEU A 215 19.45 -3.40 13.93
C LEU A 215 19.73 -2.04 14.58
N PRO A 216 20.88 -1.84 15.25
CA PRO A 216 21.33 -0.52 15.65
C PRO A 216 21.55 0.35 14.41
N LEU A 217 21.02 1.56 14.41
CA LEU A 217 21.18 2.51 13.32
C LEU A 217 22.32 3.50 13.62
N SER A 218 23.00 3.93 12.55
CA SER A 218 24.05 4.95 12.62
C SER A 218 23.50 6.29 12.12
N GLY A 219 23.69 7.35 12.91
CA GLY A 219 23.19 8.69 12.59
C GLY A 219 21.69 8.84 12.82
N ASN A 220 21.10 9.91 12.24
CA ASN A 220 19.71 10.30 12.46
C ASN A 220 18.80 10.03 11.26
N LYS A 221 19.23 9.21 10.31
CA LYS A 221 18.44 8.81 9.14
C LYS A 221 18.32 7.30 9.07
N ALA A 222 17.19 6.83 8.61
CA ALA A 222 16.97 5.42 8.32
C ALA A 222 16.28 5.24 6.97
N TYR A 223 16.75 4.26 6.22
CA TYR A 223 16.08 3.71 5.05
C TYR A 223 15.36 2.45 5.48
N LEU A 224 14.04 2.50 5.40
CA LEU A 224 13.17 1.38 5.75
C LEU A 224 12.57 0.82 4.48
N ARG A 225 12.53 -0.51 4.37
CA ARG A 225 12.08 -1.17 3.15
C ARG A 225 11.22 -2.39 3.45
N ILE A 226 10.13 -2.54 2.70
CA ILE A 226 9.36 -3.77 2.59
C ILE A 226 9.37 -4.19 1.13
N THR A 227 9.83 -5.41 0.85
CA THR A 227 9.77 -5.99 -0.49
C THR A 227 8.90 -7.24 -0.49
N SER A 228 8.38 -7.62 -1.65
CA SER A 228 7.69 -8.89 -1.82
C SER A 228 8.16 -9.60 -3.09
N ASP A 229 8.30 -10.93 -3.00
CA ASP A 229 8.57 -11.83 -4.11
C ASP A 229 7.35 -12.71 -4.46
N LYS A 230 6.14 -12.20 -4.22
CA LYS A 230 4.83 -12.86 -4.33
C LYS A 230 4.54 -13.92 -3.25
N ASP A 231 5.54 -14.56 -2.67
CA ASP A 231 5.38 -15.61 -1.65
C ASP A 231 5.66 -15.07 -0.24
N PHE A 232 6.56 -14.09 -0.13
CA PHE A 232 7.00 -13.52 1.14
C PHE A 232 7.11 -12.00 1.10
N TYR A 233 6.87 -11.39 2.25
CA TYR A 233 7.30 -10.03 2.56
C TYR A 233 8.61 -10.07 3.33
N TYR A 234 9.55 -9.21 2.94
CA TYR A 234 10.84 -9.03 3.60
C TYR A 234 10.88 -7.64 4.23
N MET A 235 11.01 -7.58 5.54
CA MET A 235 11.14 -6.35 6.32
C MET A 235 12.62 -6.02 6.47
N GLN A 236 13.05 -4.86 6.01
CA GLN A 236 14.45 -4.51 5.88
C GLN A 236 14.73 -3.09 6.36
N ALA A 237 15.92 -2.85 6.89
CA ALA A 237 16.40 -1.53 7.26
C ALA A 237 17.87 -1.33 6.85
N SER A 238 18.24 -0.06 6.67
CA SER A 238 19.62 0.37 6.36
C SER A 238 19.89 1.76 6.93
N SER A 239 21.12 2.02 7.34
CA SER A 239 21.59 3.36 7.71
C SER A 239 22.14 4.16 6.52
N ASP A 240 22.52 3.50 5.41
CA ASP A 240 23.22 4.10 4.26
C ASP A 240 22.41 4.06 2.94
N GLY A 241 21.28 3.35 2.93
CA GLY A 241 20.42 3.19 1.76
C GLY A 241 20.93 2.20 0.71
N THR A 242 22.09 1.59 0.92
CA THR A 242 22.71 0.63 0.00
C THR A 242 22.78 -0.79 0.58
N HIS A 243 23.16 -0.92 1.84
CA HIS A 243 23.29 -2.20 2.54
C HIS A 243 22.08 -2.43 3.45
N PHE A 244 21.10 -3.19 2.95
CA PHE A 244 19.89 -3.51 3.69
C PHE A 244 20.05 -4.82 4.47
N THR A 245 19.71 -4.77 5.75
CA THR A 245 19.61 -5.94 6.62
C THR A 245 18.16 -6.40 6.68
N THR A 246 17.90 -7.67 6.37
CA THR A 246 16.59 -8.28 6.57
C THR A 246 16.36 -8.56 8.04
N LEU A 247 15.32 -7.94 8.59
CA LEU A 247 14.91 -8.04 9.99
C LEU A 247 13.91 -9.17 10.21
N ALA A 248 13.04 -9.43 9.24
CA ALA A 248 12.12 -10.57 9.24
C ALA A 248 11.69 -10.93 7.81
N LYS A 249 11.21 -12.16 7.66
CA LYS A 249 10.59 -12.69 6.45
C LYS A 249 9.30 -13.39 6.82
N MET A 250 8.18 -12.97 6.20
CA MET A 250 6.85 -13.50 6.51
C MET A 250 6.08 -13.84 5.25
N GLU A 251 5.31 -14.92 5.31
CA GLU A 251 4.45 -15.32 4.19
C GLU A 251 3.35 -14.29 3.91
N TYR A 252 3.08 -14.02 2.62
CA TYR A 252 2.06 -13.07 2.18
C TYR A 252 0.64 -13.47 2.62
N ARG A 253 0.37 -14.78 2.72
CA ARG A 253 -0.98 -15.31 2.99
C ARG A 253 -1.59 -14.85 4.31
N PHE A 254 -0.77 -14.51 5.32
CA PHE A 254 -1.29 -14.03 6.60
C PHE A 254 -1.85 -12.59 6.53
N LEU A 255 -1.57 -11.88 5.42
CA LEU A 255 -2.19 -10.59 5.09
C LEU A 255 -3.28 -10.73 4.02
N SER A 256 -3.59 -11.95 3.57
CA SER A 256 -4.61 -12.18 2.56
C SER A 256 -6.01 -12.01 3.12
N THR A 257 -6.95 -11.62 2.25
CA THR A 257 -8.37 -11.48 2.62
C THR A 257 -8.95 -12.80 3.13
N GLU A 258 -8.49 -13.93 2.63
CA GLU A 258 -8.93 -15.27 3.10
C GLU A 258 -8.55 -15.53 4.55
N THR A 259 -7.47 -14.91 5.03
CA THR A 259 -7.03 -15.03 6.42
C THR A 259 -7.70 -14.00 7.34
N ILE A 260 -7.79 -12.74 6.88
CA ILE A 260 -8.24 -11.63 7.73
C ILE A 260 -9.75 -11.33 7.61
N GLY A 261 -10.38 -11.79 6.55
CA GLY A 261 -11.74 -11.39 6.17
C GLY A 261 -11.79 -10.02 5.46
N GLY A 262 -12.99 -9.53 5.17
CA GLY A 262 -13.19 -8.23 4.53
C GLY A 262 -12.96 -8.24 3.02
N PHE A 263 -12.64 -7.07 2.46
CA PHE A 263 -12.57 -6.86 1.01
C PHE A 263 -11.42 -5.92 0.60
N THR A 264 -10.61 -5.47 1.54
CA THR A 264 -9.51 -4.55 1.29
C THR A 264 -8.22 -5.31 0.94
N GLY A 265 -7.34 -4.66 0.18
CA GLY A 265 -5.99 -5.15 -0.04
C GLY A 265 -5.01 -4.56 0.97
N VAL A 266 -3.77 -5.05 0.90
CA VAL A 266 -2.66 -4.55 1.71
C VAL A 266 -2.35 -3.10 1.30
N MET A 267 -2.10 -2.27 2.31
CA MET A 267 -1.65 -0.90 2.20
C MET A 267 -0.18 -0.81 2.60
N LEU A 268 0.62 -0.13 1.79
CA LEU A 268 2.03 0.14 2.08
C LEU A 268 2.14 1.57 2.62
N GLY A 269 2.39 1.71 3.90
CA GLY A 269 2.18 2.95 4.62
C GLY A 269 3.34 3.43 5.48
N LEU A 270 3.27 4.71 5.79
CA LEU A 270 4.10 5.44 6.73
C LEU A 270 3.26 5.68 7.99
N PHE A 271 3.86 5.53 9.15
CA PHE A 271 3.17 5.77 10.41
C PHE A 271 4.10 6.27 11.50
N THR A 272 3.53 6.90 12.50
CA THR A 272 4.19 7.21 13.77
C THR A 272 3.20 7.12 14.91
N GLN A 273 3.68 6.64 16.05
CA GLN A 273 2.88 6.44 17.25
C GLN A 273 3.72 6.66 18.51
N SER A 274 3.08 6.89 19.64
CA SER A 274 3.71 7.03 20.94
C SER A 274 2.77 6.57 22.05
N GLU A 275 3.31 5.97 23.10
CA GLU A 275 2.53 5.57 24.27
C GLU A 275 1.94 6.75 25.03
N VAL A 276 2.56 7.92 24.89
CA VAL A 276 2.13 9.15 25.57
C VAL A 276 2.15 10.34 24.60
N GLN A 277 1.35 11.37 24.89
CA GLN A 277 1.40 12.60 24.12
C GLN A 277 2.81 13.23 24.20
N THR A 278 3.35 13.63 23.05
CA THR A 278 4.70 14.17 22.93
C THR A 278 4.80 15.20 21.79
N ASP A 279 5.78 16.10 21.90
CA ASP A 279 6.10 17.09 20.86
C ASP A 279 7.09 16.55 19.80
N GLY A 280 7.56 15.31 19.94
CA GLY A 280 8.41 14.67 18.95
C GLY A 280 7.72 14.49 17.60
N TYR A 281 8.51 14.34 16.55
CA TYR A 281 8.01 14.09 15.19
C TYR A 281 9.06 13.38 14.34
N VAL A 282 8.64 12.91 13.18
CA VAL A 282 9.51 12.35 12.17
C VAL A 282 9.24 13.04 10.83
N ASP A 283 10.30 13.36 10.10
CA ASP A 283 10.20 13.90 8.74
C ASP A 283 10.54 12.81 7.73
N VAL A 284 9.62 12.51 6.84
CA VAL A 284 9.84 11.56 5.73
C VAL A 284 10.30 12.37 4.52
N ASP A 285 11.52 12.07 4.05
CA ASP A 285 12.16 12.74 2.91
C ASP A 285 11.48 12.31 1.60
N TRP A 286 11.32 11.00 1.42
CA TRP A 286 10.62 10.43 0.28
C TRP A 286 10.07 9.03 0.60
N PHE A 287 9.09 8.63 -0.21
CA PHE A 287 8.57 7.28 -0.25
C PHE A 287 8.56 6.78 -1.69
N GLU A 288 9.14 5.61 -1.92
CA GLU A 288 9.26 4.99 -3.23
C GLU A 288 8.51 3.66 -3.24
N TYR A 289 7.67 3.46 -4.26
CA TYR A 289 7.00 2.20 -4.52
C TYR A 289 7.28 1.78 -5.97
N ARG A 290 8.06 0.74 -6.12
CA ARG A 290 8.42 0.15 -7.42
C ARG A 290 7.84 -1.23 -7.55
N THR A 291 7.22 -1.48 -8.69
CA THR A 291 6.74 -2.80 -9.06
C THR A 291 7.71 -3.43 -10.04
N THR A 292 7.97 -4.71 -9.86
CA THR A 292 8.69 -5.50 -10.86
C THR A 292 7.64 -6.27 -11.64
N ILE A 293 7.22 -5.75 -12.77
CA ILE A 293 6.43 -6.51 -13.73
C ILE A 293 7.38 -7.56 -14.29
N GLN A 294 7.18 -8.82 -13.94
CA GLN A 294 7.83 -9.90 -14.66
C GLN A 294 7.13 -10.03 -16.02
N PRO A 295 7.89 -9.96 -17.13
CA PRO A 295 7.34 -10.11 -18.46
C PRO A 295 6.74 -11.51 -18.68
#